data_fafe71b1148cc3f1a66971325f1c050e
#
_entry.id   fafe71b1148cc3f1a66971325f1c050e
#
_cell.length_a   1.000
_cell.length_b   1.000
_cell.length_c   1.000
_cell.angle_alpha   90.00
_cell.angle_beta   90.00
_cell.angle_gamma   90.00
#
_symmetry.space_group_name_H-M   'P 1'
#
loop_
_entity.id
_entity.type
_entity.pdbx_description
1 polymer ?
#
loop_
_entity_poly.entity_id
_entity_poly.type
_entity_poly.pdbx_seq_one_letter_code
_entity_poly.pdbx_strand_id
1 'polypeptide(L)'
;ESEYLLDRIVGLEKHERISEDATAKMLEEAVQTSYRRGGEAASLTTELKKQTVKNKIHGLEFPQNHQKPDQKKEIDYLYIEGDEDHVSLQFRNRKGDLEENENHQKNNCLITKLVYVHEGIEKEAPGSKRHKLINPYYFCGTSYGEENTAFWDEVYQYIDSHYDLDKVKKIYLSSDGGGWIKSGMRRIAGVTHVLDEFHLEKQLTRLTSHMEDSRDDAKEELRTVIRSKTKKDFVEIAE
;
A
#
# COMPACT_ATOMS: atom_id res chain seq x y z
N GLU A 1 -18.96 -21.64 -37.83
CA GLU A 1 -18.14 -21.80 -36.64
C GLU A 1 -18.69 -22.93 -35.80
N SER A 2 -17.83 -23.88 -35.42
CA SER A 2 -18.23 -24.97 -34.52
C SER A 2 -18.07 -24.46 -33.06
N GLU A 3 -19.16 -24.51 -32.35
CA GLU A 3 -19.23 -24.16 -30.92
C GLU A 3 -19.39 -25.45 -30.11
N TYR A 4 -18.59 -25.59 -29.05
CA TYR A 4 -18.73 -26.72 -28.14
C TYR A 4 -19.77 -26.37 -27.06
N LEU A 5 -20.92 -27.03 -27.15
CA LEU A 5 -22.07 -26.77 -26.28
C LEU A 5 -21.71 -26.95 -24.77
N LEU A 6 -20.83 -27.90 -24.47
CA LEU A 6 -20.41 -28.19 -23.12
C LEU A 6 -19.56 -27.02 -22.54
N ASP A 7 -18.65 -26.46 -23.32
CA ASP A 7 -17.80 -25.35 -22.91
C ASP A 7 -18.67 -24.12 -22.55
N ARG A 8 -19.71 -23.87 -23.34
CA ARG A 8 -20.65 -22.80 -23.05
C ARG A 8 -21.47 -23.05 -21.78
N ILE A 9 -21.85 -24.30 -21.50
CA ILE A 9 -22.60 -24.64 -20.27
C ILE A 9 -21.73 -24.46 -19.03
N VAL A 10 -20.43 -24.77 -19.10
CA VAL A 10 -19.49 -24.61 -17.99
C VAL A 10 -18.79 -23.25 -17.95
N GLY A 11 -19.21 -22.31 -18.83
CA GLY A 11 -18.68 -20.94 -18.80
C GLY A 11 -17.24 -20.81 -19.32
N LEU A 12 -16.81 -21.73 -20.22
CA LEU A 12 -15.48 -21.61 -20.85
C LEU A 12 -15.60 -20.89 -22.20
N GLU A 13 -14.79 -19.84 -22.35
CA GLU A 13 -14.68 -19.16 -23.63
C GLU A 13 -13.83 -19.94 -24.64
N LYS A 14 -13.95 -19.57 -25.91
CA LYS A 14 -13.20 -20.19 -27.00
C LYS A 14 -11.70 -20.13 -26.74
N HIS A 15 -11.04 -21.29 -26.69
CA HIS A 15 -9.63 -21.50 -26.37
C HIS A 15 -9.28 -21.34 -24.88
N GLU A 16 -10.21 -21.09 -24.00
CA GLU A 16 -9.99 -21.14 -22.56
C GLU A 16 -9.88 -22.58 -22.07
N ARG A 17 -8.90 -22.83 -21.19
CA ARG A 17 -8.61 -24.17 -20.65
C ARG A 17 -8.71 -24.23 -19.13
N ILE A 18 -8.98 -23.11 -18.50
CA ILE A 18 -9.02 -22.96 -17.04
C ILE A 18 -10.32 -22.23 -16.71
N SER A 19 -11.21 -22.87 -15.98
CA SER A 19 -12.47 -22.27 -15.57
C SER A 19 -12.25 -21.06 -14.64
N GLU A 20 -13.25 -20.19 -14.56
CA GLU A 20 -13.21 -19.04 -13.66
C GLU A 20 -13.00 -19.46 -12.19
N ASP A 21 -13.68 -20.52 -11.74
CA ASP A 21 -13.54 -21.05 -10.38
C ASP A 21 -12.10 -21.55 -10.09
N ALA A 22 -11.50 -22.27 -11.05
CA ALA A 22 -10.11 -22.70 -10.94
C ALA A 22 -9.13 -21.49 -10.93
N THR A 23 -9.44 -20.47 -11.72
CA THR A 23 -8.68 -19.21 -11.76
C THR A 23 -8.79 -18.48 -10.43
N ALA A 24 -9.97 -18.37 -9.84
CA ALA A 24 -10.17 -17.73 -8.54
C ALA A 24 -9.37 -18.43 -7.44
N LYS A 25 -9.48 -19.74 -7.31
CA LYS A 25 -8.71 -20.54 -6.33
C LYS A 25 -7.20 -20.40 -6.53
N MET A 26 -6.77 -20.43 -7.79
CA MET A 26 -5.36 -20.23 -8.15
C MET A 26 -4.84 -18.86 -7.70
N LEU A 27 -5.62 -17.81 -7.92
CA LEU A 27 -5.25 -16.43 -7.56
C LEU A 27 -5.21 -16.26 -6.05
N GLU A 28 -6.24 -16.73 -5.35
CA GLU A 28 -6.34 -16.63 -3.90
C GLU A 28 -5.12 -17.27 -3.21
N GLU A 29 -4.75 -18.48 -3.61
CA GLU A 29 -3.60 -19.17 -3.04
C GLU A 29 -2.26 -18.53 -3.48
N ALA A 30 -2.15 -18.11 -4.74
CA ALA A 30 -0.91 -17.54 -5.27
C ALA A 30 -0.53 -16.20 -4.61
N VAL A 31 -1.52 -15.37 -4.26
CA VAL A 31 -1.32 -14.09 -3.58
C VAL A 31 -0.80 -14.30 -2.16
N GLN A 32 -1.27 -15.34 -1.47
CA GLN A 32 -0.87 -15.61 -0.09
C GLN A 32 0.45 -16.38 0.02
N THR A 33 0.84 -17.13 -1.01
CA THR A 33 1.96 -18.06 -0.93
C THR A 33 2.96 -17.95 -2.08
N SER A 34 2.65 -18.58 -3.23
CA SER A 34 3.52 -18.58 -4.40
C SER A 34 2.79 -19.05 -5.66
N TYR A 35 3.32 -18.72 -6.84
CA TYR A 35 2.78 -19.20 -8.13
C TYR A 35 2.71 -20.74 -8.22
N ARG A 36 3.63 -21.44 -7.57
CA ARG A 36 3.60 -22.91 -7.55
C ARG A 36 2.41 -23.41 -6.73
N ARG A 37 2.21 -22.90 -5.54
CA ARG A 37 1.08 -23.26 -4.67
C ARG A 37 -0.26 -22.88 -5.30
N GLY A 38 -0.35 -21.72 -5.93
CA GLY A 38 -1.53 -21.35 -6.70
C GLY A 38 -1.86 -22.34 -7.80
N GLY A 39 -0.84 -22.88 -8.48
CA GLY A 39 -1.03 -23.93 -9.50
C GLY A 39 -1.51 -25.26 -8.92
N GLU A 40 -1.02 -25.64 -7.75
CA GLU A 40 -1.45 -26.85 -7.01
C GLU A 40 -2.90 -26.70 -6.50
N ALA A 41 -3.32 -25.51 -6.09
CA ALA A 41 -4.66 -25.24 -5.56
C ALA A 41 -5.75 -25.12 -6.65
N ALA A 42 -5.36 -24.86 -7.90
CA ALA A 42 -6.29 -24.60 -9.00
C ALA A 42 -7.25 -25.77 -9.28
N SER A 43 -6.80 -27.01 -9.05
CA SER A 43 -7.60 -28.20 -9.32
C SER A 43 -7.14 -29.37 -8.45
N LEU A 44 -8.10 -30.24 -8.08
CA LEU A 44 -7.83 -31.47 -7.33
C LEU A 44 -7.13 -32.56 -8.15
N THR A 45 -7.21 -32.49 -9.47
CA THR A 45 -6.78 -33.58 -10.37
C THR A 45 -5.61 -33.21 -11.27
N THR A 46 -5.35 -31.91 -11.48
CA THR A 46 -4.33 -31.46 -12.44
C THR A 46 -3.64 -30.20 -11.92
N GLU A 47 -2.35 -30.30 -11.72
CA GLU A 47 -1.53 -29.13 -11.32
C GLU A 47 -1.28 -28.21 -12.51
N LEU A 48 -1.48 -26.91 -12.33
CA LEU A 48 -1.08 -25.90 -13.28
C LEU A 48 0.40 -25.54 -13.08
N LYS A 49 1.11 -25.38 -14.19
CA LYS A 49 2.52 -24.95 -14.13
C LYS A 49 2.60 -23.51 -13.59
N LYS A 50 3.60 -23.26 -12.71
CA LYS A 50 3.89 -21.93 -12.16
C LYS A 50 3.94 -20.80 -13.22
N GLN A 51 4.38 -21.13 -14.45
CA GLN A 51 4.41 -20.16 -15.56
C GLN A 51 3.00 -19.77 -16.02
N THR A 52 2.06 -20.70 -16.03
CA THR A 52 0.66 -20.43 -16.35
C THR A 52 0.03 -19.51 -15.32
N VAL A 53 0.29 -19.78 -14.02
CA VAL A 53 -0.17 -18.93 -12.92
C VAL A 53 0.40 -17.53 -13.05
N LYS A 54 1.72 -17.41 -13.26
CA LYS A 54 2.39 -16.13 -13.52
C LYS A 54 1.72 -15.39 -14.67
N ASN A 55 1.52 -16.04 -15.81
CA ASN A 55 0.95 -15.38 -16.99
C ASN A 55 -0.49 -14.90 -16.73
N LYS A 56 -1.32 -15.69 -16.03
CA LYS A 56 -2.67 -15.27 -15.64
C LYS A 56 -2.66 -14.05 -14.74
N ILE A 57 -1.80 -14.03 -13.70
CA ILE A 57 -1.68 -12.90 -12.77
C ILE A 57 -1.19 -11.64 -13.50
N HIS A 58 -0.16 -11.76 -14.34
CA HIS A 58 0.37 -10.62 -15.10
C HIS A 58 -0.54 -10.15 -16.23
N GLY A 59 -1.52 -10.96 -16.63
CA GLY A 59 -2.54 -10.59 -17.63
C GLY A 59 -3.84 -10.08 -17.00
N LEU A 60 -3.91 -9.92 -15.68
CA LEU A 60 -5.08 -9.34 -15.03
C LEU A 60 -5.17 -7.85 -15.38
N GLU A 61 -6.30 -7.48 -15.94
CA GLU A 61 -6.68 -6.08 -16.11
C GLU A 61 -7.56 -5.68 -14.93
N PHE A 62 -7.08 -4.72 -14.15
CA PHE A 62 -7.89 -4.16 -13.07
C PHE A 62 -8.71 -3.01 -13.65
N PRO A 63 -10.04 -3.09 -13.59
CA PRO A 63 -10.87 -1.98 -14.04
C PRO A 63 -10.53 -0.76 -13.20
N GLN A 64 -10.11 0.31 -13.87
CA GLN A 64 -9.96 1.62 -13.22
C GLN A 64 -11.37 2.18 -12.97
N ASN A 65 -12.02 1.66 -11.95
CA ASN A 65 -13.39 2.00 -11.61
C ASN A 65 -13.42 3.27 -10.76
N HIS A 66 -12.97 4.38 -11.33
CA HIS A 66 -13.28 5.71 -10.80
C HIS A 66 -14.65 6.16 -11.32
N GLN A 67 -15.70 5.41 -10.98
CA GLN A 67 -17.04 5.95 -11.17
C GLN A 67 -17.18 7.14 -10.24
N LYS A 68 -17.16 8.34 -10.84
CA LYS A 68 -17.44 9.55 -10.08
C LYS A 68 -18.86 9.42 -9.52
N PRO A 69 -19.05 9.62 -8.23
CA PRO A 69 -20.38 9.61 -7.66
C PRO A 69 -21.20 10.78 -8.24
N ASP A 70 -22.52 10.61 -8.37
CA ASP A 70 -23.42 11.67 -8.84
C ASP A 70 -23.39 12.89 -7.91
N GLN A 71 -23.12 12.68 -6.63
CA GLN A 71 -22.98 13.73 -5.62
C GLN A 71 -21.74 13.46 -4.76
N LYS A 72 -20.98 14.53 -4.51
CA LYS A 72 -19.85 14.47 -3.59
C LYS A 72 -20.32 14.21 -2.16
N LYS A 73 -19.60 13.39 -1.46
CA LYS A 73 -19.92 13.03 -0.07
C LYS A 73 -19.47 14.13 0.88
N GLU A 74 -20.33 14.51 1.82
CA GLU A 74 -19.98 15.41 2.91
C GLU A 74 -19.44 14.58 4.10
N ILE A 75 -18.22 14.90 4.55
CA ILE A 75 -17.57 14.27 5.69
C ILE A 75 -16.79 15.33 6.49
N ASP A 76 -16.64 15.11 7.78
CA ASP A 76 -15.87 15.99 8.66
C ASP A 76 -14.36 15.75 8.57
N TYR A 77 -13.95 14.50 8.46
CA TYR A 77 -12.55 14.05 8.51
C TYR A 77 -12.25 13.07 7.40
N LEU A 78 -11.11 13.25 6.75
CA LEU A 78 -10.59 12.32 5.75
C LEU A 78 -9.20 11.86 6.18
N TYR A 79 -8.93 10.57 6.01
CA TYR A 79 -7.67 9.95 6.37
C TYR A 79 -6.99 9.41 5.12
N ILE A 80 -5.72 9.70 5.00
CA ILE A 80 -4.83 9.20 3.96
C ILE A 80 -3.70 8.49 4.68
N GLU A 81 -3.37 7.29 4.27
CA GLU A 81 -2.20 6.59 4.76
C GLU A 81 -1.29 6.24 3.59
N GLY A 82 0.01 6.41 3.76
CA GLY A 82 1.01 6.16 2.73
C GLY A 82 2.20 5.40 3.27
N ASP A 83 2.56 4.31 2.58
CA ASP A 83 3.70 3.47 2.93
C ASP A 83 4.42 2.99 1.67
N GLU A 84 5.68 2.57 1.80
CA GLU A 84 6.46 1.99 0.72
C GLU A 84 7.08 0.66 1.11
N ASP A 85 7.12 -0.28 0.16
CA ASP A 85 7.79 -1.56 0.32
C ASP A 85 8.94 -1.73 -0.67
N HIS A 86 10.01 -2.35 -0.22
CA HIS A 86 11.24 -2.55 -0.96
C HIS A 86 11.37 -4.00 -1.40
N VAL A 87 10.99 -4.28 -2.64
CA VAL A 87 11.09 -5.62 -3.22
C VAL A 87 12.46 -5.81 -3.85
N SER A 88 13.24 -6.76 -3.33
CA SER A 88 14.57 -7.07 -3.85
C SER A 88 14.52 -7.55 -5.30
N LEU A 89 15.32 -6.92 -6.17
CA LEU A 89 15.44 -7.33 -7.57
C LEU A 89 16.23 -8.63 -7.69
N GLN A 90 15.77 -9.52 -8.57
CA GLN A 90 16.49 -10.73 -8.93
C GLN A 90 17.30 -10.48 -10.22
N PHE A 91 18.61 -10.59 -10.12
CA PHE A 91 19.51 -10.44 -11.26
C PHE A 91 19.65 -11.74 -12.03
N ARG A 92 19.54 -11.70 -13.36
CA ARG A 92 19.61 -12.89 -14.21
C ARG A 92 21.02 -13.44 -14.37
N ASN A 93 22.03 -12.58 -14.37
CA ASN A 93 23.40 -12.92 -14.76
C ASN A 93 24.36 -13.00 -13.57
N ARG A 94 24.45 -11.97 -12.75
CA ARG A 94 25.30 -11.96 -11.54
C ARG A 94 24.59 -11.27 -10.38
N LYS A 95 24.78 -11.81 -9.18
CA LYS A 95 24.36 -11.13 -7.96
C LYS A 95 25.20 -9.86 -7.81
N GLY A 96 24.55 -8.70 -7.87
CA GLY A 96 25.22 -7.40 -7.72
C GLY A 96 25.45 -6.63 -9.02
N ASP A 97 25.00 -7.13 -10.17
CA ASP A 97 24.89 -6.32 -11.41
C ASP A 97 23.76 -5.31 -11.21
N LEU A 98 24.08 -4.20 -10.59
CA LEU A 98 23.15 -3.12 -10.27
C LEU A 98 23.28 -2.03 -11.31
N GLU A 99 22.17 -1.61 -11.90
CA GLU A 99 22.14 -0.38 -12.67
C GLU A 99 22.33 0.82 -11.73
N GLU A 100 23.25 1.69 -12.08
CA GLU A 100 23.42 2.97 -11.40
C GLU A 100 22.31 3.92 -11.86
N ASN A 101 21.63 4.55 -10.90
CA ASN A 101 20.73 5.65 -11.20
C ASN A 101 21.54 6.92 -11.51
N GLU A 102 20.87 8.00 -11.94
CA GLU A 102 21.48 9.29 -12.25
C GLU A 102 22.32 9.90 -11.11
N ASN A 103 22.09 9.45 -9.86
CA ASN A 103 22.82 9.89 -8.68
C ASN A 103 23.96 8.93 -8.27
N HIS A 104 24.40 8.07 -9.17
CA HIS A 104 25.44 7.05 -8.91
C HIS A 104 25.12 6.08 -7.75
N GLN A 105 23.85 5.94 -7.39
CA GLN A 105 23.40 4.99 -6.39
C GLN A 105 22.99 3.70 -7.07
N LYS A 106 23.50 2.60 -6.58
CA LYS A 106 23.10 1.26 -7.04
C LYS A 106 21.80 0.86 -6.35
N ASN A 107 20.74 0.73 -7.13
CA ASN A 107 19.44 0.30 -6.61
C ASN A 107 19.24 -1.20 -6.86
N ASN A 108 19.10 -1.97 -5.79
CA ASN A 108 18.82 -3.40 -5.84
C ASN A 108 17.37 -3.73 -5.45
N CYS A 109 16.52 -2.74 -5.36
CA CYS A 109 15.12 -2.89 -4.96
C CYS A 109 14.20 -2.15 -5.93
N LEU A 110 13.05 -2.76 -6.20
CA LEU A 110 11.90 -2.07 -6.71
C LEU A 110 11.12 -1.51 -5.51
N ILE A 111 10.89 -0.22 -5.50
CA ILE A 111 10.10 0.41 -4.44
C ILE A 111 8.66 0.50 -4.93
N THR A 112 7.77 -0.19 -4.25
CA THR A 112 6.33 -0.11 -4.47
C THR A 112 5.73 0.84 -3.44
N LYS A 113 4.79 1.66 -3.87
CA LYS A 113 4.09 2.62 -3.03
C LYS A 113 2.64 2.24 -2.92
N LEU A 114 2.12 2.32 -1.72
CA LEU A 114 0.73 2.15 -1.40
C LEU A 114 0.23 3.43 -0.74
N VAL A 115 -0.83 4.00 -1.29
CA VAL A 115 -1.60 5.06 -0.63
C VAL A 115 -3.04 4.59 -0.55
N TYR A 116 -3.68 4.81 0.57
CA TYR A 116 -5.11 4.58 0.66
C TYR A 116 -5.80 5.72 1.40
N VAL A 117 -7.03 5.97 0.94
CA VAL A 117 -7.91 7.02 1.46
C VAL A 117 -9.10 6.35 2.12
N HIS A 118 -9.45 6.77 3.33
CA HIS A 118 -10.58 6.20 4.05
C HIS A 118 -11.27 7.25 4.94
N GLU A 119 -12.48 6.94 5.39
CA GLU A 119 -13.32 7.85 6.16
C GLU A 119 -13.21 7.65 7.67
N GLY A 120 -12.39 6.71 8.10
CA GLY A 120 -12.19 6.37 9.49
C GLY A 120 -12.07 4.88 9.72
N ILE A 121 -12.19 4.48 10.99
CA ILE A 121 -12.04 3.11 11.44
C ILE A 121 -13.25 2.74 12.30
N GLU A 122 -13.81 1.57 12.06
CA GLU A 122 -14.90 1.02 12.89
C GLU A 122 -14.60 -0.40 13.34
N LYS A 123 -15.30 -0.87 14.34
CA LYS A 123 -15.20 -2.28 14.75
C LYS A 123 -15.76 -3.19 13.66
N GLU A 124 -15.05 -4.28 13.35
CA GLU A 124 -15.48 -5.27 12.36
C GLU A 124 -16.84 -5.91 12.70
N ALA A 125 -17.08 -6.14 13.98
CA ALA A 125 -18.36 -6.63 14.51
C ALA A 125 -18.57 -6.14 15.96
N PRO A 126 -19.80 -6.13 16.47
CA PRO A 126 -20.08 -5.84 17.87
C PRO A 126 -19.27 -6.77 18.80
N GLY A 127 -18.46 -6.20 19.69
CA GLY A 127 -17.60 -6.96 20.61
C GLY A 127 -16.26 -7.43 20.04
N SER A 128 -16.00 -7.27 18.73
CA SER A 128 -14.70 -7.57 18.13
C SER A 128 -13.61 -6.59 18.62
N LYS A 129 -12.40 -7.12 18.81
CA LYS A 129 -11.19 -6.32 18.99
C LYS A 129 -10.59 -5.88 17.65
N ARG A 130 -11.05 -6.47 16.55
CA ARG A 130 -10.60 -6.12 15.20
C ARG A 130 -11.35 -4.91 14.69
N HIS A 131 -10.65 -4.10 13.92
CA HIS A 131 -11.20 -2.93 13.27
C HIS A 131 -11.04 -3.07 11.76
N LYS A 132 -11.90 -2.41 11.03
CA LYS A 132 -11.83 -2.27 9.57
C LYS A 132 -11.90 -0.80 9.20
N LEU A 133 -11.37 -0.49 8.04
CA LEU A 133 -11.45 0.86 7.46
C LEU A 133 -12.86 1.09 6.91
N ILE A 134 -13.32 2.32 7.00
CA ILE A 134 -14.60 2.77 6.42
C ILE A 134 -14.33 3.28 5.01
N ASN A 135 -14.94 2.66 4.01
CA ASN A 135 -14.85 3.02 2.59
C ASN A 135 -13.40 3.25 2.10
N PRO A 136 -12.49 2.29 2.28
CA PRO A 136 -11.12 2.47 1.83
C PRO A 136 -11.02 2.42 0.30
N TYR A 137 -10.20 3.29 -0.26
CA TYR A 137 -9.80 3.25 -1.66
C TYR A 137 -8.27 3.25 -1.77
N TYR A 138 -7.72 2.38 -2.60
CA TYR A 138 -6.29 2.05 -2.65
C TYR A 138 -5.66 2.50 -3.96
N PHE A 139 -4.48 3.10 -3.87
CA PHE A 139 -3.61 3.49 -4.97
C PHE A 139 -2.28 2.76 -4.83
N CYS A 140 -1.82 2.13 -5.90
CA CYS A 140 -0.54 1.43 -5.92
C CYS A 140 0.30 1.94 -7.09
N GLY A 141 1.59 2.12 -6.89
CA GLY A 141 2.48 2.58 -7.94
C GLY A 141 3.95 2.29 -7.65
N THR A 142 4.77 2.42 -8.69
CA THR A 142 6.23 2.29 -8.63
C THR A 142 6.92 3.56 -9.10
N SER A 143 6.23 4.70 -9.04
CA SER A 143 6.70 6.00 -9.53
C SER A 143 7.91 6.52 -8.75
N TYR A 144 8.81 7.21 -9.45
CA TYR A 144 10.02 7.82 -8.90
C TYR A 144 10.14 9.28 -9.33
N GLY A 145 10.92 10.05 -8.59
CA GLY A 145 11.22 11.44 -8.95
C GLY A 145 9.96 12.27 -9.23
N GLU A 146 9.88 12.87 -10.40
CA GLU A 146 8.76 13.71 -10.84
C GLU A 146 7.45 12.93 -11.01
N GLU A 147 7.51 11.65 -11.31
CA GLU A 147 6.31 10.79 -11.42
C GLU A 147 5.54 10.67 -10.09
N ASN A 148 6.20 10.91 -8.96
CA ASN A 148 5.51 10.99 -7.67
C ASN A 148 4.43 12.08 -7.66
N THR A 149 4.63 13.15 -8.40
CA THR A 149 3.62 14.22 -8.52
C THR A 149 2.38 13.71 -9.25
N ALA A 150 2.56 13.00 -10.36
CA ALA A 150 1.44 12.40 -11.10
C ALA A 150 0.66 11.38 -10.26
N PHE A 151 1.36 10.55 -9.48
CA PHE A 151 0.74 9.61 -8.55
C PHE A 151 -0.12 10.33 -7.48
N TRP A 152 0.41 11.42 -6.90
CA TRP A 152 -0.36 12.23 -5.95
C TRP A 152 -1.47 13.07 -6.60
N ASP A 153 -1.35 13.39 -7.88
CA ASP A 153 -2.42 14.02 -8.66
C ASP A 153 -3.62 13.07 -8.80
N GLU A 154 -3.36 11.77 -9.00
CA GLU A 154 -4.40 10.75 -9.06
C GLU A 154 -5.14 10.63 -7.71
N VAL A 155 -4.40 10.56 -6.60
CA VAL A 155 -4.97 10.56 -5.25
C VAL A 155 -5.84 11.80 -5.02
N TYR A 156 -5.32 12.99 -5.37
CA TYR A 156 -6.06 14.23 -5.22
C TYR A 156 -7.34 14.28 -6.08
N GLN A 157 -7.26 13.84 -7.34
CA GLN A 157 -8.42 13.81 -8.25
C GLN A 157 -9.52 12.89 -7.72
N TYR A 158 -9.14 11.76 -7.12
CA TYR A 158 -10.10 10.90 -6.44
C TYR A 158 -10.78 11.63 -5.29
N ILE A 159 -10.01 12.22 -4.39
CA ILE A 159 -10.53 12.95 -3.23
C ILE A 159 -11.46 14.08 -3.68
N ASP A 160 -11.01 14.90 -4.63
CA ASP A 160 -11.81 16.03 -5.15
C ASP A 160 -13.09 15.58 -5.85
N SER A 161 -13.06 14.41 -6.52
CA SER A 161 -14.26 13.92 -7.22
C SER A 161 -15.28 13.23 -6.30
N HIS A 162 -14.85 12.71 -5.15
CA HIS A 162 -15.70 11.92 -4.26
C HIS A 162 -16.18 12.68 -3.02
N TYR A 163 -15.42 13.67 -2.57
CA TYR A 163 -15.70 14.39 -1.32
C TYR A 163 -15.91 15.90 -1.56
N ASP A 164 -16.82 16.48 -0.82
CA ASP A 164 -16.99 17.93 -0.77
C ASP A 164 -15.92 18.55 0.14
N LEU A 165 -14.81 18.98 -0.47
CA LEU A 165 -13.67 19.51 0.25
C LEU A 165 -13.96 20.77 1.06
N ASP A 166 -15.01 21.54 0.70
CA ASP A 166 -15.44 22.72 1.45
C ASP A 166 -16.07 22.36 2.80
N LYS A 167 -16.54 21.12 2.94
CA LYS A 167 -17.13 20.57 4.17
C LYS A 167 -16.13 19.82 5.03
N VAL A 168 -15.02 19.34 4.46
CA VAL A 168 -14.00 18.60 5.19
C VAL A 168 -13.28 19.51 6.17
N LYS A 169 -13.45 19.26 7.45
CA LYS A 169 -12.79 20.03 8.52
C LYS A 169 -11.30 19.79 8.57
N LYS A 170 -10.86 18.55 8.32
CA LYS A 170 -9.47 18.17 8.36
C LYS A 170 -9.15 16.91 7.55
N ILE A 171 -7.98 16.95 6.88
CA ILE A 171 -7.39 15.80 6.19
C ILE A 171 -6.12 15.42 6.94
N TYR A 172 -6.01 14.16 7.33
CA TYR A 172 -4.82 13.61 7.96
C TYR A 172 -4.06 12.74 6.96
N LEU A 173 -2.75 12.87 6.90
CA LEU A 173 -1.85 12.00 6.14
C LEU A 173 -0.89 11.32 7.10
N SER A 174 -1.10 10.03 7.34
CA SER A 174 -0.24 9.19 8.16
C SER A 174 0.83 8.51 7.31
N SER A 175 2.09 8.58 7.72
CA SER A 175 3.19 7.93 7.02
C SER A 175 4.49 7.97 7.84
N ASP A 176 5.54 7.32 7.33
CA ASP A 176 6.91 7.38 7.85
C ASP A 176 7.64 8.72 7.61
N GLY A 177 7.06 9.62 6.79
CA GLY A 177 7.65 10.92 6.44
C GLY A 177 8.64 10.86 5.29
N GLY A 178 8.63 9.81 4.48
CA GLY A 178 9.46 9.65 3.29
C GLY A 178 9.40 10.85 2.33
N GLY A 179 10.44 11.00 1.50
CA GLY A 179 10.55 12.15 0.60
C GLY A 179 9.40 12.29 -0.39
N TRP A 180 8.88 11.19 -0.90
CA TRP A 180 7.75 11.14 -1.82
C TRP A 180 6.42 11.56 -1.18
N ILE A 181 6.25 11.35 0.13
CA ILE A 181 5.09 11.80 0.91
C ILE A 181 5.01 13.33 0.93
N LYS A 182 6.16 14.02 0.97
CA LYS A 182 6.20 15.48 0.91
C LYS A 182 5.60 16.05 -0.38
N SER A 183 5.64 15.31 -1.47
CA SER A 183 4.96 15.68 -2.72
C SER A 183 3.44 15.67 -2.54
N GLY A 184 2.90 14.65 -1.85
CA GLY A 184 1.49 14.57 -1.49
C GLY A 184 1.05 15.72 -0.57
N MET A 185 1.85 16.01 0.45
CA MET A 185 1.57 17.14 1.37
C MET A 185 1.50 18.50 0.65
N ARG A 186 2.27 18.69 -0.42
CA ARG A 186 2.21 19.92 -1.23
C ARG A 186 1.02 19.90 -2.17
N ARG A 187 0.60 18.73 -2.63
CA ARG A 187 -0.49 18.59 -3.60
C ARG A 187 -1.87 18.71 -2.96
N ILE A 188 -2.04 18.20 -1.75
CA ILE A 188 -3.30 18.21 -1.02
C ILE A 188 -3.26 19.37 -0.01
N ALA A 189 -3.93 20.47 -0.34
CA ALA A 189 -3.93 21.65 0.51
C ALA A 189 -4.56 21.36 1.89
N GLY A 190 -3.97 21.93 2.95
CA GLY A 190 -4.50 21.83 4.32
C GLY A 190 -4.33 20.47 4.99
N VAL A 191 -3.60 19.54 4.37
CA VAL A 191 -3.31 18.23 4.98
C VAL A 191 -2.44 18.37 6.23
N THR A 192 -2.76 17.61 7.27
CA THR A 192 -1.96 17.51 8.49
C THR A 192 -1.21 16.19 8.47
N HIS A 193 0.11 16.24 8.41
CA HIS A 193 0.94 15.04 8.50
C HIS A 193 0.96 14.49 9.92
N VAL A 194 0.77 13.19 10.04
CA VAL A 194 0.88 12.41 11.27
C VAL A 194 1.98 11.39 11.07
N LEU A 195 2.98 11.42 11.91
CA LEU A 195 4.04 10.40 11.87
C LEU A 195 3.48 9.07 12.38
N ASP A 196 3.73 8.01 11.64
CA ASP A 196 3.36 6.65 12.01
C ASP A 196 4.02 6.26 13.35
N GLU A 197 3.22 5.70 14.26
CA GLU A 197 3.67 5.34 15.61
C GLU A 197 4.75 4.24 15.59
N PHE A 198 4.65 3.29 14.68
CA PHE A 198 5.66 2.23 14.52
C PHE A 198 7.03 2.82 14.14
N HIS A 199 7.05 3.74 13.17
CA HIS A 199 8.27 4.39 12.71
C HIS A 199 8.84 5.32 13.79
N LEU A 200 7.99 6.03 14.54
CA LEU A 200 8.41 6.81 15.70
C LEU A 200 9.10 5.92 16.74
N GLU A 201 8.46 4.83 17.13
CA GLU A 201 9.01 3.87 18.09
C GLU A 201 10.33 3.25 17.63
N LYS A 202 10.45 2.94 16.35
CA LYS A 202 11.67 2.44 15.72
C LYS A 202 12.81 3.47 15.83
N GLN A 203 12.53 4.76 15.58
CA GLN A 203 13.53 5.81 15.69
C GLN A 203 13.94 6.05 17.16
N LEU A 204 13.00 6.07 18.09
CA LEU A 204 13.31 6.15 19.52
C LEU A 204 14.20 4.98 19.98
N THR A 205 13.88 3.78 19.54
CA THR A 205 14.69 2.59 19.84
C THR A 205 16.11 2.70 19.28
N ARG A 206 16.27 3.26 18.06
CA ARG A 206 17.59 3.50 17.47
C ARG A 206 18.38 4.56 18.22
N LEU A 207 17.72 5.66 18.60
CA LEU A 207 18.33 6.77 19.32
C LEU A 207 18.86 6.32 20.70
N THR A 208 18.10 5.48 21.40
CA THR A 208 18.46 5.00 22.74
C THR A 208 19.22 3.67 22.75
N SER A 209 19.57 3.12 21.59
CA SER A 209 20.18 1.77 21.48
C SER A 209 21.53 1.60 22.18
N HIS A 210 22.25 2.69 22.43
CA HIS A 210 23.54 2.73 23.09
C HIS A 210 23.45 2.82 24.61
N MET A 211 22.25 3.00 25.17
CA MET A 211 22.05 3.38 26.59
C MET A 211 21.81 2.16 27.51
N GLU A 212 22.16 0.96 27.09
CA GLU A 212 22.07 -0.29 27.88
C GLU A 212 20.88 -0.33 28.88
N ASP A 213 21.20 -0.28 30.21
CA ASP A 213 20.22 -0.41 31.28
C ASP A 213 19.23 0.78 31.38
N SER A 214 19.64 1.98 30.96
CA SER A 214 18.79 3.20 31.00
C SER A 214 17.96 3.41 29.72
N ARG A 215 18.04 2.50 28.76
CA ARG A 215 17.38 2.63 27.45
C ARG A 215 15.87 2.84 27.54
N ASP A 216 15.21 2.08 28.39
CA ASP A 216 13.75 2.09 28.46
C ASP A 216 13.26 3.37 29.17
N ASP A 217 13.97 3.86 30.16
CA ASP A 217 13.68 5.13 30.84
C ASP A 217 13.89 6.32 29.90
N ALA A 218 15.01 6.35 29.17
CA ALA A 218 15.27 7.39 28.16
C ALA A 218 14.23 7.39 27.05
N LYS A 219 13.78 6.22 26.61
CA LYS A 219 12.75 6.08 25.60
C LYS A 219 11.40 6.62 26.08
N GLU A 220 11.03 6.37 27.33
CA GLU A 220 9.77 6.89 27.90
C GLU A 220 9.84 8.40 28.13
N GLU A 221 10.99 8.94 28.55
CA GLU A 221 11.20 10.37 28.63
C GLU A 221 11.04 11.06 27.28
N LEU A 222 11.68 10.55 26.23
CA LEU A 222 11.54 11.07 24.88
C LEU A 222 10.10 11.02 24.38
N ARG A 223 9.34 9.94 24.64
CA ARG A 223 7.91 9.86 24.32
C ARG A 223 7.11 10.95 25.02
N THR A 224 7.39 11.16 26.29
CA THR A 224 6.72 12.19 27.09
C THR A 224 6.97 13.57 26.51
N VAL A 225 8.19 13.85 26.11
CA VAL A 225 8.58 15.13 25.51
C VAL A 225 7.91 15.34 24.15
N ILE A 226 7.88 14.32 23.30
CA ILE A 226 7.19 14.39 21.99
C ILE A 226 5.70 14.69 22.14
N ARG A 227 5.05 14.14 23.17
CA ARG A 227 3.62 14.31 23.41
C ARG A 227 3.25 15.63 24.08
N SER A 228 4.13 16.19 24.89
CA SER A 228 3.77 17.26 25.81
C SER A 228 4.62 18.52 25.72
N LYS A 229 5.73 18.51 24.97
CA LYS A 229 6.71 19.59 24.96
C LYS A 229 7.04 20.09 23.54
N THR A 230 7.98 21.03 23.46
CA THR A 230 8.40 21.65 22.20
C THR A 230 9.53 20.86 21.54
N LYS A 231 9.78 21.16 20.24
CA LYS A 231 10.94 20.63 19.52
C LYS A 231 12.27 20.96 20.22
N LYS A 232 12.36 22.11 20.86
CA LYS A 232 13.58 22.54 21.57
C LYS A 232 13.87 21.63 22.76
N ASP A 233 12.84 21.34 23.55
CA ASP A 233 12.95 20.43 24.70
C ASP A 233 13.35 19.02 24.26
N PHE A 234 12.84 18.56 23.11
CA PHE A 234 13.23 17.27 22.55
C PHE A 234 14.72 17.22 22.17
N VAL A 235 15.23 18.26 21.51
CA VAL A 235 16.65 18.32 21.12
C VAL A 235 17.54 18.34 22.34
N GLU A 236 17.20 19.12 23.40
CA GLU A 236 17.96 19.22 24.63
C GLU A 236 18.09 17.89 25.39
N ILE A 237 17.07 17.02 25.28
CA ILE A 237 17.11 15.70 25.94
C ILE A 237 17.78 14.64 25.03
N ALA A 238 17.72 14.83 23.72
CA ALA A 238 18.27 13.87 22.74
C ALA A 238 19.80 14.05 22.51
N GLU A 239 20.39 15.18 22.88
CA GLU A 239 21.82 15.47 22.87
C GLU A 239 22.54 14.97 24.15
#